data_7cd48d42d89fda1bcb7a94eb1923783e
#
_entry.id   7cd48d42d89fda1bcb7a94eb1923783e
#
_cell.length_a   1.000
_cell.length_b   1.000
_cell.length_c   1.000
_cell.angle_alpha   90.00
_cell.angle_beta   90.00
_cell.angle_gamma   90.00
#
_symmetry.space_group_name_H-M   'P 1'
#
loop_
_entity.id
_entity.type
_entity.pdbx_description
1 polymer ?
#
loop_
_entity_poly.entity_id
_entity_poly.type
_entity_poly.pdbx_seq_one_letter_code
_entity_poly.pdbx_strand_id
1 'polypeptide(L)'
;MNKALPADPADLVHGPLLRWAREHPDWPAIIQDAHGSHARQLDFGQLLAAVKERGAAPTGRPLGNNVLLTSTADPLALLIDFQAVIRTGRCAAVADPDWPTEVHARMEAALRDMGDQSPAPSPPPTPETPFYIGFTSGSTGLPKGFRRHHRSWAETFRITLETFGPVAGGRVLAPGRMS
;
A
#
# COMPACT_ATOMS: atom_id res chain seq x y z
N MET A 1 -8.93 2.14 -32.78
CA MET A 1 -8.85 1.52 -31.44
C MET A 1 -7.44 1.78 -30.93
N ASN A 2 -7.28 2.78 -30.08
CA ASN A 2 -5.97 3.12 -29.53
C ASN A 2 -5.67 2.10 -28.41
N LYS A 3 -4.79 1.15 -28.70
CA LYS A 3 -4.31 0.19 -27.68
C LYS A 3 -3.46 1.00 -26.71
N ALA A 4 -4.00 1.28 -25.52
CA ALA A 4 -3.23 1.97 -24.48
C ALA A 4 -1.91 1.21 -24.29
N LEU A 5 -0.80 1.91 -24.37
CA LEU A 5 0.51 1.36 -24.05
C LEU A 5 0.46 0.83 -22.61
N PRO A 6 1.07 -0.34 -22.33
CA PRO A 6 1.17 -0.83 -20.97
C PRO A 6 1.82 0.25 -20.11
N ALA A 7 1.24 0.52 -18.94
CA ALA A 7 1.78 1.49 -17.99
C ALA A 7 3.24 1.13 -17.68
N ASP A 8 4.11 2.13 -17.66
CA ASP A 8 5.48 1.93 -17.19
C ASP A 8 5.40 1.46 -15.72
N PRO A 9 6.03 0.32 -15.37
CA PRO A 9 6.10 -0.12 -13.98
C PRO A 9 6.64 0.96 -13.02
N ALA A 10 7.43 1.91 -13.52
CA ALA A 10 7.93 3.04 -12.75
C ALA A 10 6.81 4.00 -12.28
N ASP A 11 5.68 4.05 -12.99
CA ASP A 11 4.54 4.90 -12.64
C ASP A 11 3.58 4.23 -11.63
N LEU A 12 3.86 3.00 -11.24
CA LEU A 12 3.07 2.27 -10.24
C LEU A 12 3.83 2.19 -8.92
N VAL A 13 3.17 2.48 -7.81
CA VAL A 13 3.78 2.50 -6.47
C VAL A 13 4.43 1.15 -6.09
N HIS A 14 3.90 0.04 -6.59
CA HIS A 14 4.50 -1.29 -6.40
C HIS A 14 5.54 -1.67 -7.48
N GLY A 15 5.72 -0.87 -8.50
CA GLY A 15 6.65 -1.11 -9.61
C GLY A 15 8.10 -1.29 -9.16
N PRO A 16 8.63 -0.42 -8.28
CA PRO A 16 9.98 -0.56 -7.74
C PRO A 16 10.23 -1.91 -7.07
N LEU A 17 9.27 -2.45 -6.31
CA LEU A 17 9.42 -3.79 -5.71
C LEU A 17 9.61 -4.87 -6.78
N LEU A 18 8.82 -4.83 -7.85
CA LEU A 18 8.93 -5.80 -8.94
C LEU A 18 10.28 -5.70 -9.66
N ARG A 19 10.76 -4.48 -9.89
CA ARG A 19 12.05 -4.22 -10.52
C ARG A 19 13.20 -4.71 -9.67
N TRP A 20 13.28 -4.29 -8.40
CA TRP A 20 14.38 -4.66 -7.51
C TRP A 20 14.41 -6.15 -7.20
N ALA A 21 13.26 -6.80 -7.03
CA ALA A 21 13.21 -8.25 -6.85
C ALA A 21 13.69 -9.05 -8.06
N ARG A 22 13.66 -8.46 -9.26
CA ARG A 22 14.22 -9.07 -10.49
C ARG A 22 15.71 -8.78 -10.65
N GLU A 23 16.13 -7.53 -10.38
CA GLU A 23 17.49 -7.06 -10.64
C GLU A 23 18.45 -7.37 -9.49
N HIS A 24 17.95 -7.30 -8.26
CA HIS A 24 18.72 -7.44 -7.03
C HIS A 24 17.93 -8.21 -5.96
N PRO A 25 17.55 -9.49 -6.20
CA PRO A 25 16.68 -10.25 -5.31
C PRO A 25 17.24 -10.37 -3.89
N ASP A 26 18.55 -10.48 -3.74
CA ASP A 26 19.23 -10.69 -2.45
C ASP A 26 19.57 -9.39 -1.70
N TRP A 27 19.21 -8.22 -2.25
CA TRP A 27 19.46 -6.96 -1.55
C TRP A 27 18.44 -6.76 -0.42
N PRO A 28 18.86 -6.21 0.73
CA PRO A 28 17.95 -5.91 1.83
C PRO A 28 16.85 -4.95 1.39
N ALA A 29 15.60 -5.38 1.52
CA ALA A 29 14.42 -4.56 1.25
C ALA A 29 13.87 -3.92 2.53
N ILE A 30 13.75 -4.71 3.60
CA ILE A 30 13.18 -4.30 4.88
C ILE A 30 14.01 -4.87 6.01
N ILE A 31 14.27 -4.03 7.00
CA ILE A 31 14.84 -4.42 8.27
C ILE A 31 13.89 -3.91 9.35
N GLN A 32 13.26 -4.80 10.07
CA GLN A 32 12.42 -4.50 11.23
C GLN A 32 13.22 -4.80 12.49
N ASP A 33 13.53 -3.75 13.24
CA ASP A 33 14.11 -3.91 14.58
C ASP A 33 13.00 -4.24 15.56
N ALA A 34 13.10 -5.39 16.22
CA ALA A 34 12.19 -5.80 17.26
C ALA A 34 12.92 -5.63 18.60
N HIS A 35 12.64 -4.58 19.34
CA HIS A 35 13.25 -4.27 20.63
C HIS A 35 13.60 -5.52 21.47
N GLY A 36 14.90 -5.89 21.47
CA GLY A 36 15.43 -7.01 22.28
C GLY A 36 15.20 -8.42 21.72
N SER A 37 14.59 -8.61 20.56
CA SER A 37 14.49 -9.84 19.81
C SER A 37 15.21 -9.70 18.46
N HIS A 38 15.52 -10.83 17.82
CA HIS A 38 16.24 -10.82 16.56
C HIS A 38 15.55 -9.94 15.51
N ALA A 39 16.29 -9.00 14.93
CA ALA A 39 15.81 -8.18 13.82
C ALA A 39 15.29 -9.09 12.69
N ARG A 40 14.09 -8.82 12.18
CA ARG A 40 13.57 -9.48 11.00
C ARG A 40 14.05 -8.73 9.77
N GLN A 41 14.68 -9.43 8.86
CA GLN A 41 15.11 -8.87 7.58
C GLN A 41 14.48 -9.66 6.44
N LEU A 42 13.99 -8.95 5.44
CA LEU A 42 13.62 -9.53 4.14
C LEU A 42 14.45 -8.85 3.06
N ASP A 43 14.94 -9.66 2.14
CA ASP A 43 15.44 -9.18 0.86
C ASP A 43 14.28 -8.91 -0.12
N PHE A 44 14.58 -8.35 -1.29
CA PHE A 44 13.55 -8.02 -2.29
C PHE A 44 12.87 -9.28 -2.85
N GLY A 45 13.60 -10.38 -3.01
CA GLY A 45 13.05 -11.65 -3.46
C GLY A 45 12.06 -12.23 -2.46
N GLN A 46 12.44 -12.27 -1.19
CA GLN A 46 11.60 -12.74 -0.09
C GLN A 46 10.37 -11.86 0.11
N LEU A 47 10.54 -10.53 0.05
CA LEU A 47 9.42 -9.60 0.15
C LEU A 47 8.42 -9.81 -0.99
N LEU A 48 8.90 -9.93 -2.23
CA LEU A 48 8.00 -10.18 -3.37
C LEU A 48 7.31 -11.54 -3.27
N ALA A 49 7.99 -12.57 -2.79
CA ALA A 49 7.39 -13.89 -2.56
C ALA A 49 6.26 -13.81 -1.53
N ALA A 50 6.51 -13.16 -0.39
CA ALA A 50 5.50 -12.94 0.66
C ALA A 50 4.29 -12.15 0.15
N VAL A 51 4.53 -11.10 -0.65
CA VAL A 51 3.46 -10.29 -1.26
C VAL A 51 2.62 -11.11 -2.26
N LYS A 52 3.25 -12.00 -3.04
CA LYS A 52 2.54 -12.88 -3.98
C LYS A 52 1.67 -13.91 -3.24
N GLU A 53 2.23 -14.56 -2.24
CA GLU A 53 1.52 -15.51 -1.40
C GLU A 53 0.31 -14.84 -0.73
N ARG A 54 0.48 -13.67 -0.17
CA ARG A 54 -0.58 -12.90 0.45
C ARG A 54 -1.65 -12.46 -0.55
N GLY A 55 -1.28 -12.16 -1.78
CA GLY A 55 -2.21 -11.82 -2.85
C GLY A 55 -3.12 -12.98 -3.27
N ALA A 56 -2.68 -14.23 -3.07
CA ALA A 56 -3.50 -15.42 -3.32
C ALA A 56 -4.55 -15.67 -2.21
N ALA A 57 -4.26 -15.22 -0.97
CA ALA A 57 -5.17 -15.32 0.17
C ALA A 57 -5.19 -13.96 0.91
N PRO A 58 -5.85 -12.94 0.34
CA PRO A 58 -5.76 -11.58 0.86
C PRO A 58 -6.32 -11.49 2.27
N THR A 59 -5.52 -10.95 3.18
CA THR A 59 -5.97 -10.47 4.48
C THR A 59 -6.57 -9.07 4.31
N GLY A 60 -7.46 -8.74 5.17
CA GLY A 60 -8.22 -7.50 5.06
C GLY A 60 -9.66 -7.74 4.66
N ARG A 61 -10.49 -6.75 4.93
CA ARG A 61 -11.92 -6.84 4.66
C ARG A 61 -12.25 -6.22 3.30
N PRO A 62 -12.68 -7.01 2.32
CA PRO A 62 -13.08 -6.48 1.02
C PRO A 62 -14.38 -5.69 1.14
N LEU A 63 -14.40 -4.49 0.57
CA LEU A 63 -15.51 -3.56 0.52
C LEU A 63 -15.65 -3.06 -0.93
N GLY A 64 -16.16 -3.93 -1.80
CA GLY A 64 -16.10 -3.71 -3.24
C GLY A 64 -14.66 -3.68 -3.75
N ASN A 65 -14.31 -2.63 -4.49
CA ASN A 65 -12.95 -2.42 -5.00
C ASN A 65 -11.95 -1.94 -3.93
N ASN A 66 -12.45 -1.51 -2.77
CA ASN A 66 -11.64 -1.14 -1.63
C ASN A 66 -11.33 -2.36 -0.76
N VAL A 67 -10.20 -2.35 -0.07
CA VAL A 67 -9.85 -3.33 0.95
C VAL A 67 -9.46 -2.58 2.22
N LEU A 68 -10.20 -2.81 3.28
CA LEU A 68 -9.87 -2.23 4.57
C LEU A 68 -8.80 -3.10 5.24
N LEU A 69 -7.67 -2.49 5.48
CA LEU A 69 -6.56 -3.04 6.25
C LEU A 69 -6.56 -2.38 7.62
N THR A 70 -6.43 -3.19 8.67
CA THR A 70 -6.25 -2.65 10.02
C THR A 70 -4.77 -2.76 10.37
N SER A 71 -4.19 -1.66 10.85
CA SER A 71 -2.83 -1.68 11.36
C SER A 71 -2.74 -2.71 12.48
N THR A 72 -1.79 -3.61 12.36
CA THR A 72 -1.52 -4.63 13.37
C THR A 72 -0.28 -4.24 14.17
N ALA A 73 0.00 -4.97 15.23
CA ALA A 73 1.26 -4.82 15.97
C ALA A 73 2.50 -5.18 15.12
N ASP A 74 2.31 -5.82 13.96
CA ASP A 74 3.37 -6.16 13.02
C ASP A 74 3.31 -5.25 11.76
N PRO A 75 4.11 -4.18 11.70
CA PRO A 75 4.14 -3.28 10.55
C PRO A 75 4.60 -3.95 9.25
N LEU A 76 5.41 -5.02 9.35
CA LEU A 76 5.83 -5.77 8.18
C LEU A 76 4.66 -6.53 7.56
N ALA A 77 3.80 -7.13 8.37
CA ALA A 77 2.58 -7.79 7.89
C ALA A 77 1.67 -6.79 7.18
N LEU A 78 1.45 -5.61 7.76
CA LEU A 78 0.66 -4.55 7.13
C LEU A 78 1.24 -4.12 5.78
N LEU A 79 2.55 -3.95 5.69
CA LEU A 79 3.21 -3.56 4.44
C LEU A 79 3.04 -4.64 3.35
N ILE A 80 3.18 -5.92 3.71
CA ILE A 80 2.97 -7.04 2.80
C ILE A 80 1.51 -7.05 2.31
N ASP A 81 0.55 -6.90 3.21
CA ASP A 81 -0.88 -6.84 2.88
C ASP A 81 -1.19 -5.66 1.95
N PHE A 82 -0.67 -4.49 2.27
CA PHE A 82 -0.82 -3.30 1.45
C PHE A 82 -0.29 -3.51 0.02
N GLN A 83 0.94 -4.01 -0.10
CA GLN A 83 1.53 -4.31 -1.41
C GLN A 83 0.74 -5.38 -2.18
N ALA A 84 0.24 -6.40 -1.49
CA ALA A 84 -0.59 -7.44 -2.07
C ALA A 84 -1.89 -6.87 -2.65
N VAL A 85 -2.58 -5.99 -1.91
CA VAL A 85 -3.82 -5.35 -2.34
C VAL A 85 -3.60 -4.48 -3.57
N ILE A 86 -2.65 -3.55 -3.53
CA ILE A 86 -2.47 -2.56 -4.59
C ILE A 86 -2.00 -3.19 -5.91
N ARG A 87 -1.29 -4.32 -5.86
CA ARG A 87 -0.89 -5.07 -7.06
C ARG A 87 -2.06 -5.69 -7.82
N THR A 88 -3.18 -5.92 -7.16
CA THR A 88 -4.38 -6.48 -7.78
C THR A 88 -5.29 -5.43 -8.41
N GLY A 89 -4.87 -4.17 -8.47
CA GLY A 89 -5.68 -3.06 -8.96
C GLY A 89 -6.75 -2.59 -7.97
N ARG A 90 -6.70 -3.06 -6.73
CA ARG A 90 -7.60 -2.67 -5.66
C ARG A 90 -7.01 -1.54 -4.84
N CYS A 91 -7.87 -0.81 -4.13
CA CYS A 91 -7.50 0.32 -3.31
C CYS A 91 -7.41 -0.08 -1.83
N ALA A 92 -6.24 0.08 -1.22
CA ALA A 92 -6.03 -0.20 0.20
C ALA A 92 -6.44 1.01 1.06
N ALA A 93 -7.35 0.80 1.99
CA ALA A 93 -7.72 1.76 3.02
C ALA A 93 -7.11 1.29 4.34
N VAL A 94 -6.24 2.10 4.94
CA VAL A 94 -5.57 1.73 6.20
C VAL A 94 -6.29 2.40 7.36
N ALA A 95 -6.93 1.57 8.20
CA ALA A 95 -7.63 2.03 9.38
C ALA A 95 -6.69 2.18 10.57
N ASP A 96 -6.94 3.18 11.39
CA ASP A 96 -6.30 3.31 12.69
C ASP A 96 -6.87 2.25 13.66
N PRO A 97 -6.04 1.40 14.29
CA PRO A 97 -6.52 0.38 15.24
C PRO A 97 -7.15 0.98 16.50
N ASP A 98 -6.82 2.23 16.81
CA ASP A 98 -7.33 2.91 17.99
C ASP A 98 -8.71 3.59 17.76
N TRP A 99 -9.30 3.44 16.54
CA TRP A 99 -10.65 3.96 16.32
C TRP A 99 -11.69 3.25 17.17
N PRO A 100 -12.63 4.01 17.77
CA PRO A 100 -13.81 3.42 18.38
C PRO A 100 -14.59 2.55 17.39
N THR A 101 -15.25 1.50 17.89
CA THR A 101 -16.02 0.56 17.05
C THR A 101 -17.04 1.25 16.15
N GLU A 102 -17.68 2.31 16.64
CA GLU A 102 -18.65 3.09 15.85
C GLU A 102 -17.99 3.85 14.70
N VAL A 103 -16.79 4.39 14.90
CA VAL A 103 -16.01 5.06 13.88
C VAL A 103 -15.60 4.04 12.82
N HIS A 104 -15.12 2.87 13.24
CA HIS A 104 -14.78 1.77 12.36
C HIS A 104 -15.97 1.39 11.46
N ALA A 105 -17.15 1.15 12.06
CA ALA A 105 -18.36 0.77 11.32
C ALA A 105 -18.79 1.84 10.30
N ARG A 106 -18.70 3.12 10.66
CA ARG A 106 -19.01 4.24 9.76
C ARG A 106 -18.03 4.33 8.60
N MET A 107 -16.73 4.15 8.86
CA MET A 107 -15.73 4.18 7.79
C MET A 107 -15.87 2.98 6.85
N GLU A 108 -16.19 1.80 7.36
CA GLU A 108 -16.51 0.64 6.53
C GLU A 108 -17.72 0.89 5.62
N ALA A 109 -18.79 1.47 6.15
CA ALA A 109 -19.98 1.82 5.36
C ALA A 109 -19.61 2.82 4.25
N ALA A 110 -18.89 3.89 4.58
CA ALA A 110 -18.45 4.90 3.61
C ALA A 110 -17.54 4.30 2.53
N LEU A 111 -16.62 3.41 2.89
CA LEU A 111 -15.73 2.72 1.93
C LEU A 111 -16.51 1.80 1.00
N ARG A 112 -17.55 1.14 1.51
CA ARG A 112 -18.43 0.29 0.70
C ARG A 112 -19.23 1.11 -0.31
N ASP A 113 -19.76 2.24 0.11
CA ASP A 113 -20.52 3.14 -0.76
C ASP A 113 -19.66 3.80 -1.83
N MET A 114 -18.38 4.07 -1.52
CA MET A 114 -17.42 4.61 -2.48
C MET A 114 -16.80 3.58 -3.42
N GLY A 115 -16.93 2.30 -3.11
CA GLY A 115 -16.32 1.21 -3.88
C GLY A 115 -17.18 0.79 -5.07
N ASP A 116 -16.54 0.39 -6.16
CA ASP A 116 -17.23 -0.38 -7.20
C ASP A 116 -17.58 -1.75 -6.61
N GLN A 117 -18.86 -2.05 -6.58
CA GLN A 117 -19.39 -3.32 -6.05
C GLN A 117 -19.31 -4.47 -7.08
N SER A 118 -18.68 -4.25 -8.22
CA SER A 118 -18.50 -5.29 -9.23
C SER A 118 -17.79 -6.52 -8.64
N PRO A 119 -18.35 -7.72 -8.79
CA PRO A 119 -17.68 -8.96 -8.39
C PRO A 119 -16.55 -9.35 -9.35
N ALA A 120 -16.40 -8.65 -10.46
CA ALA A 120 -15.36 -8.94 -11.44
C ALA A 120 -13.97 -8.66 -10.87
N PRO A 121 -12.94 -9.43 -11.26
CA PRO A 121 -11.57 -9.11 -10.94
C PRO A 121 -11.23 -7.69 -11.40
N SER A 122 -10.53 -6.94 -10.56
CA SER A 122 -10.06 -5.62 -10.95
C SER A 122 -9.13 -5.74 -12.15
N PRO A 123 -9.21 -4.84 -13.13
CA PRO A 123 -8.26 -4.82 -14.24
C PRO A 123 -6.85 -4.55 -13.69
N PRO A 124 -5.80 -4.89 -14.46
CA PRO A 124 -4.44 -4.50 -14.10
C PRO A 124 -4.36 -3.00 -13.79
N PRO A 125 -3.65 -2.60 -12.72
CA PRO A 125 -3.58 -1.20 -12.34
C PRO A 125 -2.89 -0.34 -13.39
N THR A 126 -3.35 0.88 -13.53
CA THR A 126 -2.76 1.94 -14.35
C THR A 126 -2.27 3.07 -13.43
N PRO A 127 -1.49 4.05 -13.92
CA PRO A 127 -1.09 5.20 -13.14
C PRO A 127 -2.26 5.98 -12.51
N GLU A 128 -3.43 5.97 -13.15
CA GLU A 128 -4.65 6.63 -12.68
C GLU A 128 -5.48 5.77 -11.73
N THR A 129 -5.15 4.49 -11.56
CA THR A 129 -5.86 3.61 -10.64
C THR A 129 -5.67 4.10 -9.20
N PRO A 130 -6.75 4.32 -8.45
CA PRO A 130 -6.65 4.58 -7.02
C PRO A 130 -6.07 3.36 -6.31
N PHE A 131 -5.09 3.59 -5.45
CA PHE A 131 -4.42 2.50 -4.72
C PHE A 131 -4.46 2.67 -3.21
N TYR A 132 -4.68 3.90 -2.73
CA TYR A 132 -4.61 4.23 -1.30
C TYR A 132 -5.74 5.16 -0.87
N ILE A 133 -6.35 4.84 0.26
CA ILE A 133 -7.23 5.73 1.00
C ILE A 133 -6.59 5.93 2.38
N GLY A 134 -6.18 7.17 2.63
CA GLY A 134 -5.74 7.63 3.93
C GLY A 134 -6.86 8.37 4.65
N PHE A 135 -6.71 8.49 5.96
CA PHE A 135 -7.68 9.18 6.80
C PHE A 135 -6.98 10.29 7.59
N THR A 136 -7.67 11.39 7.74
CA THR A 136 -7.23 12.51 8.59
C THR A 136 -8.22 12.71 9.73
N SER A 137 -7.73 13.20 10.87
CA SER A 137 -8.60 13.58 11.98
C SER A 137 -9.55 14.69 11.51
N GLY A 138 -10.84 14.38 11.46
CA GLY A 138 -11.85 15.37 11.13
C GLY A 138 -12.16 16.29 12.32
N SER A 139 -12.33 17.58 12.08
CA SER A 139 -12.78 18.56 13.10
C SER A 139 -14.15 18.21 13.70
N THR A 140 -14.92 17.34 13.07
CA THR A 140 -16.23 16.85 13.49
C THR A 140 -16.18 15.53 14.27
N GLY A 141 -15.00 15.08 14.65
CA GLY A 141 -14.80 13.81 15.37
C GLY A 141 -14.83 12.55 14.50
N LEU A 142 -15.18 12.69 13.21
CA LEU A 142 -15.12 11.58 12.25
C LEU A 142 -13.92 11.75 11.31
N PRO A 143 -13.16 10.69 11.05
CA PRO A 143 -12.08 10.72 10.08
C PRO A 143 -12.60 11.09 8.69
N LYS A 144 -11.80 11.90 7.97
CA LYS A 144 -12.07 12.22 6.57
C LYS A 144 -11.13 11.42 5.70
N GLY A 145 -11.70 10.60 4.81
CA GLY A 145 -10.95 9.82 3.83
C GLY A 145 -10.51 10.69 2.64
N PHE A 146 -9.28 10.48 2.19
CA PHE A 146 -8.79 11.00 0.92
C PHE A 146 -8.22 9.86 0.08
N ARG A 147 -8.41 9.95 -1.24
CA ARG A 147 -7.98 8.92 -2.19
C ARG A 147 -6.78 9.40 -2.98
N ARG A 148 -5.81 8.50 -3.19
CA ARG A 148 -4.63 8.76 -4.00
C ARG A 148 -4.53 7.71 -5.12
N HIS A 149 -4.12 8.12 -6.30
CA HIS A 149 -3.79 7.24 -7.42
C HIS A 149 -2.27 7.08 -7.57
N HIS A 150 -1.84 6.03 -8.27
CA HIS A 150 -0.42 5.69 -8.39
C HIS A 150 0.43 6.84 -8.91
N ARG A 151 0.02 7.52 -9.98
CA ARG A 151 0.76 8.65 -10.57
C ARG A 151 1.06 9.73 -9.53
N SER A 152 0.10 10.08 -8.68
CA SER A 152 0.28 11.16 -7.71
C SER A 152 1.40 10.88 -6.70
N TRP A 153 1.64 9.59 -6.39
CA TRP A 153 2.73 9.19 -5.50
C TRP A 153 4.04 9.00 -6.26
N ALA A 154 4.01 8.42 -7.45
CA ALA A 154 5.20 8.30 -8.30
C ALA A 154 5.81 9.68 -8.57
N GLU A 155 4.99 10.69 -8.87
CA GLU A 155 5.42 12.07 -9.01
C GLU A 155 6.02 12.65 -7.72
N THR A 156 5.41 12.36 -6.56
CA THR A 156 5.96 12.79 -5.26
C THR A 156 7.34 12.19 -5.04
N PHE A 157 7.55 10.91 -5.33
CA PHE A 157 8.85 10.27 -5.20
C PHE A 157 9.87 10.86 -6.18
N ARG A 158 9.47 11.14 -7.43
CA ARG A 158 10.34 11.79 -8.42
C ARG A 158 10.79 13.16 -7.93
N ILE A 159 9.87 14.00 -7.49
CA ILE A 159 10.19 15.34 -6.94
C ILE A 159 11.09 15.23 -5.72
N THR A 160 10.85 14.25 -4.84
CA THR A 160 11.69 14.01 -3.67
C THR A 160 13.13 13.67 -4.07
N LEU A 161 13.31 12.77 -5.05
CA LEU A 161 14.63 12.42 -5.57
C LEU A 161 15.32 13.60 -6.26
N GLU A 162 14.59 14.40 -7.02
CA GLU A 162 15.12 15.60 -7.67
C GLU A 162 15.54 16.67 -6.66
N THR A 163 14.76 16.83 -5.59
CA THR A 163 15.01 17.86 -4.58
C THR A 163 16.15 17.49 -3.63
N PHE A 164 16.17 16.26 -3.16
CA PHE A 164 17.09 15.77 -2.13
C PHE A 164 18.22 14.87 -2.67
N GLY A 165 18.19 14.59 -3.96
CA GLY A 165 19.19 13.76 -4.63
C GLY A 165 19.09 12.27 -4.29
N PRO A 166 20.11 11.47 -4.71
CA PRO A 166 20.08 10.00 -4.57
C PRO A 166 19.94 9.48 -3.14
N VAL A 167 20.30 10.29 -2.15
CA VAL A 167 20.18 9.94 -0.72
C VAL A 167 18.73 9.67 -0.35
N ALA A 168 17.76 10.37 -0.97
CA ALA A 168 16.33 10.15 -0.74
C ALA A 168 15.84 8.78 -1.22
N GLY A 169 16.58 8.11 -2.12
CA GLY A 169 16.31 6.73 -2.56
C GLY A 169 17.09 5.68 -1.76
N GLY A 170 17.81 6.07 -0.72
CA GLY A 170 18.58 5.18 0.13
C GLY A 170 17.73 4.49 1.20
N ARG A 171 18.36 4.18 2.33
CA ARG A 171 17.65 3.58 3.46
C ARG A 171 16.80 4.64 4.18
N VAL A 172 15.54 4.31 4.40
CA VAL A 172 14.59 5.17 5.12
C VAL A 172 14.29 4.54 6.48
N LEU A 173 14.45 5.31 7.54
CA LEU A 173 14.00 4.94 8.87
C LEU A 173 12.55 5.44 9.04
N ALA A 174 11.63 4.53 9.31
CA ALA A 174 10.25 4.85 9.66
C ALA A 174 10.03 4.57 11.16
N PRO A 175 10.22 5.55 12.04
CA PRO A 175 9.96 5.38 13.47
C PRO A 175 8.45 5.50 13.71
N GLY A 176 7.88 4.56 14.45
CA GLY A 176 6.50 4.60 14.87
C GLY A 176 5.57 3.62 14.18
N ARG A 177 4.28 3.77 14.45
CA ARG A 177 3.23 2.92 13.86
C ARG A 177 3.01 3.27 12.38
N MET A 178 2.80 2.25 11.57
CA MET A 178 2.30 2.42 10.21
C MET A 178 0.77 2.38 10.25
N SER A 179 0.15 3.55 10.30
CA SER A 179 -1.31 3.71 10.30
C SER A 179 -1.71 4.88 9.40
#